data_0ff69ac419fbf3ee5047e311b1cb183e
#
_entry.id   0ff69ac419fbf3ee5047e311b1cb183e
#
_cell.length_a   1.000
_cell.length_b   1.000
_cell.length_c   1.000
_cell.angle_alpha   90.00
_cell.angle_beta   90.00
_cell.angle_gamma   90.00
#
_symmetry.space_group_name_H-M   'P 1'
#
loop_
_entity.id
_entity.type
_entity.pdbx_description
1 polymer ?
#
loop_
_entity_poly.entity_id
_entity_poly.type
_entity_poly.pdbx_seq_one_letter_code
_entity_poly.pdbx_strand_id
1 'polypeptide(L)'
;MIASLRERFNADFTPEKYQQFLCTMDEGAGTPIKFRLSETPCFFPKALLDQMGRDGEVLIRQLVDSPEYHEHSEISIPAEYRVPNESQHPMFIQVDFGLVRNEQGDLKPKLVELQAFPSLYAYQAAMAQTYIEVHGLGDLRYLLSDLDRNSYQDLLRRAIVGKHDPENVI
;
A
#
# COMPACT_ATOMS: atom_id res chain seq x y z
N MET A 1 -9.18 6.99 13.30
CA MET A 1 -9.47 8.00 12.26
C MET A 1 -9.53 9.36 12.93
N ILE A 2 -9.00 10.39 12.30
CA ILE A 2 -9.04 11.78 12.79
C ILE A 2 -10.43 12.33 12.49
N ALA A 3 -11.24 12.57 13.54
CA ALA A 3 -12.65 12.94 13.40
C ALA A 3 -12.85 14.27 12.64
N SER A 4 -12.07 15.30 12.97
CA SER A 4 -12.19 16.62 12.34
C SER A 4 -11.89 16.60 10.84
N LEU A 5 -10.93 15.77 10.39
CA LEU A 5 -10.65 15.58 8.95
C LEU A 5 -11.80 14.86 8.26
N ARG A 6 -12.40 13.87 8.92
CA ARG A 6 -13.56 13.17 8.39
C ARG A 6 -14.78 14.09 8.27
N GLU A 7 -15.03 14.91 9.27
CA GLU A 7 -16.13 15.90 9.27
C GLU A 7 -15.93 16.91 8.13
N ARG A 8 -14.69 17.44 7.96
CA ARG A 8 -14.34 18.35 6.88
C ARG A 8 -14.60 17.69 5.52
N PHE A 9 -14.12 16.45 5.34
CA PHE A 9 -14.33 15.70 4.10
C PHE A 9 -15.80 15.48 3.80
N ASN A 10 -16.57 15.04 4.80
CA ASN A 10 -18.01 14.81 4.63
C ASN A 10 -18.79 16.09 4.29
N ALA A 11 -18.39 17.23 4.83
CA ALA A 11 -19.01 18.53 4.52
C ALA A 11 -18.73 18.99 3.08
N ASP A 12 -17.61 18.59 2.51
CA ASP A 12 -17.17 18.95 1.15
C ASP A 12 -17.50 17.87 0.09
N PHE A 13 -17.95 16.70 0.52
CA PHE A 13 -18.31 15.59 -0.36
C PHE A 13 -19.54 15.88 -1.18
N THR A 14 -19.48 15.62 -2.50
CA THR A 14 -20.65 15.56 -3.36
C THR A 14 -20.58 14.32 -4.27
N PRO A 15 -21.74 13.80 -4.74
CA PRO A 15 -21.76 12.69 -5.69
C PRO A 15 -20.98 13.00 -6.97
N GLU A 16 -20.97 14.26 -7.42
CA GLU A 16 -20.25 14.70 -8.64
C GLU A 16 -18.73 14.59 -8.44
N LYS A 17 -18.20 14.98 -7.28
CA LYS A 17 -16.79 14.79 -6.94
C LYS A 17 -16.41 13.31 -6.92
N TYR A 18 -17.28 12.47 -6.39
CA TYR A 18 -17.03 11.03 -6.41
C TYR A 18 -17.05 10.45 -7.84
N GLN A 19 -17.97 10.87 -8.69
CA GLN A 19 -17.96 10.49 -10.09
C GLN A 19 -16.70 10.99 -10.81
N GLN A 20 -16.27 12.22 -10.56
CA GLN A 20 -15.01 12.74 -11.10
C GLN A 20 -13.82 11.88 -10.65
N PHE A 21 -13.77 11.50 -9.36
CA PHE A 21 -12.75 10.60 -8.83
C PHE A 21 -12.73 9.26 -9.60
N LEU A 22 -13.89 8.61 -9.80
CA LEU A 22 -13.98 7.34 -10.54
C LEU A 22 -13.52 7.49 -11.99
N CYS A 23 -13.97 8.53 -12.70
CA CYS A 23 -13.55 8.79 -14.09
C CYS A 23 -12.03 9.00 -14.17
N THR A 24 -11.45 9.80 -13.27
CA THR A 24 -10.00 10.05 -13.24
C THR A 24 -9.21 8.77 -12.98
N MET A 25 -9.72 7.88 -12.12
CA MET A 25 -9.09 6.59 -11.87
C MET A 25 -9.15 5.67 -13.10
N ASP A 26 -10.28 5.59 -13.78
CA ASP A 26 -10.45 4.80 -15.01
C ASP A 26 -9.54 5.30 -16.14
N GLU A 27 -9.48 6.62 -16.34
CA GLU A 27 -8.59 7.25 -17.32
C GLU A 27 -7.12 6.96 -17.03
N GLY A 28 -6.70 7.08 -15.75
CA GLY A 28 -5.34 6.78 -15.32
C GLY A 28 -4.95 5.31 -15.47
N ALA A 29 -5.90 4.40 -15.29
CA ALA A 29 -5.71 2.96 -15.49
C ALA A 29 -5.78 2.54 -16.96
N GLY A 30 -6.26 3.39 -17.86
CA GLY A 30 -6.51 3.07 -19.27
C GLY A 30 -7.61 2.02 -19.51
N THR A 31 -8.36 1.68 -18.47
CA THR A 31 -9.46 0.70 -18.53
C THR A 31 -10.41 0.91 -17.35
N PRO A 32 -11.72 0.62 -17.49
CA PRO A 32 -12.67 0.71 -16.39
C PRO A 32 -12.30 -0.22 -15.24
N ILE A 33 -12.27 0.33 -14.03
CA ILE A 33 -11.99 -0.42 -12.81
C ILE A 33 -13.24 -1.20 -12.39
N LYS A 34 -13.11 -2.53 -12.27
CA LYS A 34 -14.25 -3.43 -12.05
C LYS A 34 -14.60 -3.65 -10.57
N PHE A 35 -13.77 -3.22 -9.65
CA PHE A 35 -14.04 -3.31 -8.21
C PHE A 35 -14.48 -1.97 -7.65
N ARG A 36 -15.25 -2.02 -6.55
CA ARG A 36 -15.77 -0.81 -5.93
C ARG A 36 -14.66 -0.07 -5.19
N LEU A 37 -14.53 1.22 -5.46
CA LEU A 37 -13.68 2.14 -4.71
C LEU A 37 -14.47 2.76 -3.54
N SER A 38 -13.79 3.02 -2.43
CA SER A 38 -14.39 3.73 -1.29
C SER A 38 -14.76 5.15 -1.69
N GLU A 39 -15.89 5.64 -1.19
CA GLU A 39 -16.29 7.05 -1.36
C GLU A 39 -15.41 8.00 -0.55
N THR A 40 -14.76 7.49 0.48
CA THR A 40 -14.02 8.31 1.43
C THR A 40 -12.70 7.68 1.84
N PRO A 41 -11.61 8.47 1.91
CA PRO A 41 -10.34 8.01 2.44
C PRO A 41 -10.37 7.84 3.97
N CYS A 42 -9.41 7.11 4.49
CA CYS A 42 -9.16 7.00 5.92
C CYS A 42 -8.11 8.01 6.37
N PHE A 43 -8.40 8.76 7.43
CA PHE A 43 -7.50 9.76 7.99
C PHE A 43 -6.91 9.26 9.31
N PHE A 44 -5.60 9.04 9.34
CA PHE A 44 -4.88 8.56 10.52
C PHE A 44 -3.80 9.55 10.97
N PRO A 45 -3.48 9.62 12.27
CA PRO A 45 -2.30 10.34 12.72
C PRO A 45 -1.03 9.77 12.09
N LYS A 46 -0.14 10.64 11.58
CA LYS A 46 1.14 10.22 11.00
C LYS A 46 1.93 9.32 11.95
N ALA A 47 1.96 9.66 13.24
CA ALA A 47 2.68 8.87 14.24
C ALA A 47 2.20 7.42 14.34
N LEU A 48 0.89 7.15 14.16
CA LEU A 48 0.35 5.79 14.11
C LEU A 48 0.85 5.04 12.86
N LEU A 49 0.82 5.68 11.71
CA LEU A 49 1.31 5.08 10.46
C LEU A 49 2.81 4.85 10.49
N ASP A 50 3.58 5.80 11.03
CA ASP A 50 5.03 5.63 11.24
C ASP A 50 5.35 4.47 12.19
N GLN A 51 4.52 4.27 13.23
CA GLN A 51 4.63 3.11 14.12
C GLN A 51 4.34 1.81 13.35
N MET A 52 3.25 1.76 12.59
CA MET A 52 2.91 0.59 11.78
C MET A 52 4.03 0.25 10.77
N GLY A 53 4.65 1.25 10.16
CA GLY A 53 5.79 1.05 9.27
C GLY A 53 6.99 0.42 9.99
N ARG A 54 7.36 0.92 11.17
CA ARG A 54 8.44 0.32 11.98
C ARG A 54 8.12 -1.09 12.47
N ASP A 55 6.89 -1.30 12.94
CA ASP A 55 6.44 -2.62 13.41
C ASP A 55 6.44 -3.63 12.25
N GLY A 56 5.99 -3.19 11.05
CA GLY A 56 6.03 -3.99 9.83
C GLY A 56 7.45 -4.37 9.42
N GLU A 57 8.40 -3.42 9.46
CA GLU A 57 9.82 -3.71 9.18
C GLU A 57 10.38 -4.76 10.13
N VAL A 58 10.10 -4.67 11.43
CA VAL A 58 10.55 -5.66 12.42
C VAL A 58 9.98 -7.04 12.11
N LEU A 59 8.69 -7.13 11.77
CA LEU A 59 8.04 -8.39 11.42
C LEU A 59 8.62 -9.02 10.15
N ILE A 60 8.86 -8.20 9.12
CA ILE A 60 9.47 -8.66 7.87
C ILE A 60 10.88 -9.20 8.13
N ARG A 61 11.70 -8.49 8.92
CA ARG A 61 13.06 -8.94 9.25
C ARG A 61 13.06 -10.29 9.99
N GLN A 62 12.11 -10.52 10.88
CA GLN A 62 11.97 -11.82 11.56
C GLN A 62 11.78 -12.98 10.59
N LEU A 63 11.08 -12.78 9.48
CA LEU A 63 10.90 -13.81 8.45
C LEU A 63 12.12 -13.93 7.54
N VAL A 64 12.60 -12.79 7.02
CA VAL A 64 13.72 -12.75 6.07
C VAL A 64 15.02 -13.28 6.68
N ASP A 65 15.26 -13.02 7.97
CA ASP A 65 16.45 -13.45 8.67
C ASP A 65 16.33 -14.84 9.31
N SER A 66 15.19 -15.56 9.14
CA SER A 66 14.94 -16.88 9.73
C SER A 66 15.26 -18.03 8.79
N PRO A 67 16.37 -18.77 8.98
CA PRO A 67 16.66 -19.97 8.19
C PRO A 67 15.58 -21.05 8.28
N GLU A 68 14.99 -21.21 9.48
CA GLU A 68 13.92 -22.18 9.72
C GLU A 68 12.65 -21.83 8.90
N TYR A 69 12.30 -20.54 8.80
CA TYR A 69 11.20 -20.09 7.97
C TYR A 69 11.47 -20.39 6.49
N HIS A 70 12.66 -20.11 5.99
CA HIS A 70 13.04 -20.40 4.62
C HIS A 70 12.95 -21.89 4.29
N GLU A 71 13.49 -22.75 5.16
CA GLU A 71 13.41 -24.19 4.98
C GLU A 71 11.97 -24.71 4.91
N HIS A 72 11.11 -24.29 5.84
CA HIS A 72 9.71 -24.70 5.84
C HIS A 72 8.92 -24.11 4.66
N SER A 73 9.22 -22.89 4.25
CA SER A 73 8.60 -22.26 3.09
C SER A 73 8.93 -23.01 1.80
N GLU A 74 10.19 -23.41 1.60
CA GLU A 74 10.63 -24.20 0.45
C GLU A 74 9.91 -25.55 0.33
N ILE A 75 9.72 -26.24 1.46
CA ILE A 75 9.00 -27.52 1.48
C ILE A 75 7.55 -27.36 1.05
N SER A 76 6.96 -26.18 1.32
CA SER A 76 5.54 -25.89 1.02
C SER A 76 5.28 -25.58 -0.46
N ILE A 77 6.34 -25.34 -1.28
CA ILE A 77 6.22 -25.00 -2.69
C ILE A 77 6.15 -26.30 -3.52
N PRO A 78 5.03 -26.59 -4.21
CA PRO A 78 4.94 -27.70 -5.14
C PRO A 78 6.02 -27.61 -6.23
N ALA A 79 6.56 -28.77 -6.63
CA ALA A 79 7.68 -28.83 -7.55
C ALA A 79 7.42 -28.16 -8.92
N GLU A 80 6.17 -28.19 -9.38
CA GLU A 80 5.71 -27.58 -10.64
C GLU A 80 5.71 -26.04 -10.62
N TYR A 81 5.76 -25.42 -9.42
CA TYR A 81 5.81 -23.96 -9.26
C TYR A 81 7.22 -23.43 -8.97
N ARG A 82 8.21 -24.31 -8.87
CA ARG A 82 9.59 -23.89 -8.68
C ARG A 82 10.17 -23.35 -9.98
N VAL A 83 10.79 -22.17 -9.90
CA VAL A 83 11.41 -21.51 -11.04
C VAL A 83 12.93 -21.46 -10.87
N PRO A 84 13.70 -21.57 -11.98
CA PRO A 84 15.15 -21.43 -11.90
C PRO A 84 15.53 -19.98 -11.57
N ASN A 85 16.60 -19.80 -10.81
CA ASN A 85 17.14 -18.49 -10.42
C ASN A 85 16.14 -17.62 -9.60
N GLU A 86 15.28 -18.26 -8.82
CA GLU A 86 14.36 -17.56 -7.93
C GLU A 86 15.13 -16.63 -6.99
N SER A 87 14.58 -15.45 -6.76
CA SER A 87 15.12 -14.49 -5.81
C SER A 87 14.93 -15.00 -4.37
N GLN A 88 15.94 -14.79 -3.51
CA GLN A 88 15.84 -15.16 -2.09
C GLN A 88 14.80 -14.34 -1.31
N HIS A 89 14.40 -13.21 -1.86
CA HIS A 89 13.44 -12.29 -1.23
C HIS A 89 12.38 -11.86 -2.22
N PRO A 90 11.12 -11.73 -1.80
CA PRO A 90 10.10 -11.15 -2.64
C PRO A 90 10.41 -9.68 -2.94
N MET A 91 10.01 -9.22 -4.12
CA MET A 91 10.20 -7.84 -4.55
C MET A 91 9.36 -6.86 -3.74
N PHE A 92 8.17 -7.31 -3.32
CA PHE A 92 7.20 -6.52 -2.56
C PHE A 92 6.69 -7.31 -1.37
N ILE A 93 6.53 -6.63 -0.25
CA ILE A 93 5.86 -7.19 0.94
C ILE A 93 4.86 -6.16 1.43
N GLN A 94 3.66 -6.62 1.75
CA GLN A 94 2.60 -5.85 2.38
C GLN A 94 2.35 -6.41 3.78
N VAL A 95 2.19 -5.51 4.76
CA VAL A 95 1.87 -5.86 6.13
C VAL A 95 0.50 -5.30 6.46
N ASP A 96 -0.46 -6.16 6.71
CA ASP A 96 -1.82 -5.77 7.04
C ASP A 96 -2.03 -5.73 8.55
N PHE A 97 -2.51 -4.58 9.03
CA PHE A 97 -2.80 -4.35 10.44
C PHE A 97 -4.28 -4.12 10.69
N GLY A 98 -4.82 -4.85 11.67
CA GLY A 98 -6.06 -4.48 12.33
C GLY A 98 -5.81 -3.43 13.42
N LEU A 99 -6.69 -2.44 13.54
CA LEU A 99 -6.62 -1.45 14.59
C LEU A 99 -7.58 -1.81 15.74
N VAL A 100 -7.04 -2.00 16.92
CA VAL A 100 -7.81 -2.25 18.14
C VAL A 100 -7.71 -1.06 19.09
N ARG A 101 -8.66 -0.92 19.99
CA ARG A 101 -8.58 0.07 21.09
C ARG A 101 -8.00 -0.59 22.33
N ASN A 102 -7.01 0.06 22.94
CA ASN A 102 -6.55 -0.34 24.26
C ASN A 102 -7.52 0.13 25.37
N GLU A 103 -7.21 -0.19 26.62
CA GLU A 103 -8.02 0.21 27.78
C GLU A 103 -8.13 1.73 27.93
N GLN A 104 -7.17 2.50 27.44
CA GLN A 104 -7.18 3.97 27.44
C GLN A 104 -7.94 4.55 26.23
N GLY A 105 -8.44 3.70 25.31
CA GLY A 105 -9.15 4.11 24.10
C GLY A 105 -8.25 4.47 22.91
N ASP A 106 -6.90 4.35 23.04
CA ASP A 106 -5.98 4.61 21.96
C ASP A 106 -6.00 3.49 20.90
N LEU A 107 -5.77 3.86 19.65
CA LEU A 107 -5.61 2.89 18.57
C LEU A 107 -4.24 2.21 18.66
N LYS A 108 -4.25 0.87 18.60
CA LYS A 108 -3.05 0.01 18.55
C LYS A 108 -3.11 -0.90 17.35
N PRO A 109 -2.05 -0.96 16.53
CA PRO A 109 -1.96 -1.92 15.44
C PRO A 109 -1.76 -3.33 15.97
N LYS A 110 -2.41 -4.28 15.31
CA LYS A 110 -2.21 -5.72 15.50
C LYS A 110 -2.02 -6.36 14.14
N LEU A 111 -0.98 -7.17 14.00
CA LEU A 111 -0.72 -7.90 12.76
C LEU A 111 -1.93 -8.76 12.39
N VAL A 112 -2.36 -8.67 11.15
CA VAL A 112 -3.35 -9.55 10.53
C VAL A 112 -2.62 -10.56 9.64
N GLU A 113 -1.85 -10.07 8.66
CA GLU A 113 -1.10 -10.93 7.75
C GLU A 113 0.10 -10.21 7.11
N LEU A 114 1.00 -11.01 6.56
CA LEU A 114 2.07 -10.58 5.67
C LEU A 114 1.81 -11.18 4.29
N GLN A 115 1.84 -10.34 3.26
CA GLN A 115 1.63 -10.74 1.88
C GLN A 115 2.85 -10.38 1.03
N ALA A 116 3.35 -11.34 0.26
CA ALA A 116 4.41 -11.12 -0.73
C ALA A 116 3.85 -11.06 -2.16
N PHE A 117 2.59 -10.73 -2.32
CA PHE A 117 1.90 -10.63 -3.60
C PHE A 117 2.09 -9.23 -4.21
N PRO A 118 2.63 -9.09 -5.43
CA PRO A 118 2.93 -7.78 -6.04
C PRO A 118 1.68 -7.12 -6.61
N SER A 119 0.75 -6.70 -5.76
CA SER A 119 -0.54 -6.15 -6.17
C SER A 119 -0.73 -4.71 -5.73
N LEU A 120 -1.27 -3.89 -6.62
CA LEU A 120 -1.82 -2.57 -6.38
C LEU A 120 -0.88 -1.48 -5.86
N TYR A 121 0.42 -1.68 -5.76
CA TYR A 121 1.35 -0.68 -5.18
C TYR A 121 1.34 0.65 -5.96
N ALA A 122 1.40 0.59 -7.29
CA ALA A 122 1.28 1.79 -8.11
C ALA A 122 -0.14 2.37 -8.09
N TYR A 123 -1.15 1.49 -8.14
CA TYR A 123 -2.55 1.85 -8.13
C TYR A 123 -2.96 2.57 -6.83
N GLN A 124 -2.54 2.10 -5.67
CA GLN A 124 -2.83 2.72 -4.38
C GLN A 124 -2.26 4.14 -4.27
N ALA A 125 -1.05 4.36 -4.78
CA ALA A 125 -0.46 5.68 -4.83
C ALA A 125 -1.20 6.63 -5.79
N ALA A 126 -1.60 6.13 -6.97
CA ALA A 126 -2.41 6.89 -7.92
C ALA A 126 -3.79 7.23 -7.34
N MET A 127 -4.43 6.29 -6.66
CA MET A 127 -5.71 6.50 -6.00
C MET A 127 -5.62 7.56 -4.90
N ALA A 128 -4.60 7.50 -4.05
CA ALA A 128 -4.39 8.49 -2.99
C ALA A 128 -4.14 9.89 -3.58
N GLN A 129 -3.36 9.98 -4.64
CA GLN A 129 -3.13 11.24 -5.36
C GLN A 129 -4.44 11.80 -5.94
N THR A 130 -5.26 10.95 -6.55
CA THR A 130 -6.56 11.37 -7.12
C THR A 130 -7.53 11.86 -6.03
N TYR A 131 -7.56 11.23 -4.85
CA TYR A 131 -8.32 11.78 -3.70
C TYR A 131 -7.84 13.19 -3.32
N ILE A 132 -6.53 13.40 -3.27
CA ILE A 132 -5.96 14.71 -2.92
C ILE A 132 -6.39 15.76 -3.95
N GLU A 133 -6.28 15.45 -5.22
CA GLU A 133 -6.59 16.39 -6.32
C GLU A 133 -8.08 16.72 -6.39
N VAL A 134 -8.95 15.72 -6.37
CA VAL A 134 -10.40 15.90 -6.52
C VAL A 134 -11.04 16.56 -5.29
N HIS A 135 -10.54 16.24 -4.09
CA HIS A 135 -11.12 16.72 -2.84
C HIS A 135 -10.33 17.83 -2.15
N GLY A 136 -9.28 18.36 -2.80
CA GLY A 136 -8.50 19.46 -2.25
C GLY A 136 -7.78 19.14 -0.93
N LEU A 137 -7.21 17.94 -0.81
CA LEU A 137 -6.55 17.43 0.40
C LEU A 137 -5.03 17.65 0.39
N GLY A 138 -4.54 18.66 -0.33
CA GLY A 138 -3.10 18.90 -0.56
C GLY A 138 -2.26 19.19 0.69
N ASP A 139 -2.89 19.43 1.85
CA ASP A 139 -2.27 19.57 3.16
C ASP A 139 -1.98 18.21 3.84
N LEU A 140 -2.44 17.10 3.25
CA LEU A 140 -2.27 15.75 3.77
C LEU A 140 -1.20 14.96 3.00
N ARG A 141 -0.60 14.00 3.69
CA ARG A 141 0.37 13.08 3.09
C ARG A 141 -0.21 11.66 3.01
N TYR A 142 0.13 10.93 1.97
CA TYR A 142 -0.28 9.54 1.77
C TYR A 142 0.92 8.58 1.65
N LEU A 143 2.13 9.09 1.51
CA LEU A 143 3.37 8.31 1.50
C LEU A 143 4.12 8.50 2.82
N LEU A 144 4.77 7.42 3.28
CA LEU A 144 5.63 7.40 4.45
C LEU A 144 7.11 7.56 4.04
N SER A 145 8.01 7.55 5.03
CA SER A 145 9.47 7.61 4.82
C SER A 145 9.92 8.82 4.01
N ASP A 146 9.21 9.94 4.17
CA ASP A 146 9.44 11.21 3.48
C ASP A 146 9.46 11.12 1.94
N LEU A 147 8.86 10.04 1.39
CA LEU A 147 8.66 9.90 -0.04
C LEU A 147 7.63 10.91 -0.54
N ASP A 148 7.90 11.44 -1.71
CA ASP A 148 6.93 12.14 -2.56
C ASP A 148 6.55 11.27 -3.76
N ARG A 149 5.66 11.79 -4.62
CA ARG A 149 5.19 11.07 -5.82
C ARG A 149 6.36 10.63 -6.70
N ASN A 150 7.31 11.50 -6.96
CA ASN A 150 8.40 11.22 -7.90
C ASN A 150 9.36 10.18 -7.33
N SER A 151 9.80 10.35 -6.09
CA SER A 151 10.69 9.41 -5.40
C SER A 151 10.03 8.04 -5.22
N TYR A 152 8.72 7.98 -4.99
CA TYR A 152 7.98 6.72 -4.94
C TYR A 152 7.90 6.03 -6.31
N GLN A 153 7.61 6.76 -7.38
CA GLN A 153 7.63 6.23 -8.75
C GLN A 153 9.02 5.72 -9.16
N ASP A 154 10.08 6.45 -8.81
CA ASP A 154 11.45 6.02 -9.04
C ASP A 154 11.80 4.75 -8.24
N LEU A 155 11.30 4.62 -7.01
CA LEU A 155 11.45 3.42 -6.21
C LEU A 155 10.78 2.22 -6.87
N LEU A 156 9.51 2.35 -7.29
CA LEU A 156 8.77 1.31 -8.00
C LEU A 156 9.48 0.92 -9.31
N ARG A 157 9.90 1.90 -10.09
CA ARG A 157 10.63 1.65 -11.34
C ARG A 157 11.90 0.84 -11.08
N ARG A 158 12.70 1.22 -10.09
CA ARG A 158 13.91 0.47 -9.73
C ARG A 158 13.60 -0.94 -9.25
N ALA A 159 12.53 -1.13 -8.47
CA ALA A 159 12.12 -2.44 -7.99
C ALA A 159 11.67 -3.35 -9.14
N ILE A 160 10.86 -2.84 -10.06
CA ILE A 160 10.27 -3.63 -11.16
C ILE A 160 11.28 -3.87 -12.29
N VAL A 161 11.93 -2.82 -12.76
CA VAL A 161 12.86 -2.90 -13.91
C VAL A 161 14.23 -3.46 -13.49
N GLY A 162 14.69 -3.08 -12.29
CA GLY A 162 16.01 -3.51 -11.81
C GLY A 162 17.13 -3.12 -12.77
N LYS A 163 17.87 -4.13 -13.25
CA LYS A 163 18.95 -4.00 -14.23
C LYS A 163 18.55 -4.47 -15.63
N HIS A 164 17.28 -4.82 -15.83
CA HIS A 164 16.77 -5.32 -17.09
C HIS A 164 16.43 -4.18 -18.05
N ASP A 165 16.43 -4.48 -19.34
CA ASP A 165 15.90 -3.59 -20.35
C ASP A 165 14.39 -3.45 -20.14
N PRO A 166 13.85 -2.23 -19.97
CA PRO A 166 12.41 -2.03 -19.74
C PRO A 166 11.50 -2.66 -20.81
N GLU A 167 11.99 -2.79 -22.06
CA GLU A 167 11.24 -3.44 -23.16
C GLU A 167 11.03 -4.94 -22.93
N ASN A 168 11.81 -5.55 -22.04
CA ASN A 168 11.73 -6.98 -21.70
C ASN A 168 11.05 -7.23 -20.33
N VAL A 169 10.48 -6.19 -19.70
CA VAL A 169 9.76 -6.31 -18.42
C VAL A 169 8.27 -6.24 -18.70
N ILE A 170 7.56 -7.29 -18.30
CA ILE A 170 6.12 -7.47 -18.51
C ILE A 170 5.38 -7.25 -17.18
#